data_72f91c8e422c962a90850ec433b491b3
#
_entry.id   72f91c8e422c962a90850ec433b491b3
#
_cell.length_a   1.000
_cell.length_b   1.000
_cell.length_c   1.000
_cell.angle_alpha   90.00
_cell.angle_beta   90.00
_cell.angle_gamma   90.00
#
_symmetry.space_group_name_H-M   'P 1'
#
loop_
_entity.id
_entity.type
_entity.pdbx_description
1 polymer ?
#
loop_
_entity_poly.entity_id
_entity_poly.type
_entity_poly.pdbx_seq_one_letter_code
_entity_poly.pdbx_strand_id
1 'polypeptide(L)'
;MSDYREELKNKETLRLREIQRELPSFVQAFFRGIAQTTSTKTRLAYAYDLRIFFRYLYEEHRTLGGIEPKDLTAAHLSEVTSEDIDCFMEYLSYYIRPDYENPAYGKEMHNEEKGKSRKLAAVRMLFKYLYKKKIISADPASLVDTPKIHEKAIVRLDVNEMANFLDAVESGEKLTDRQKVFHEKTKKRDLAMMTLLLGTGMRVSE
;
A
#
# COMPACT_ATOMS: atom_id res chain seq x y z
N MET A 1 11.03 -2.34 24.10
CA MET A 1 10.70 -1.77 22.77
C MET A 1 11.31 -2.55 21.59
N SER A 2 12.43 -3.22 21.73
CA SER A 2 13.03 -4.06 20.67
C SER A 2 12.11 -5.25 20.29
N ASP A 3 11.49 -5.89 21.27
CA ASP A 3 10.62 -7.06 21.12
C ASP A 3 9.39 -6.81 20.23
N TYR A 4 8.65 -5.72 20.42
CA TYR A 4 7.47 -5.39 19.62
C TYR A 4 7.78 -5.17 18.14
N ARG A 5 8.92 -4.49 17.82
CA ARG A 5 9.32 -4.26 16.42
C ARG A 5 9.73 -5.56 15.74
N GLU A 6 10.35 -6.46 16.46
CA GLU A 6 10.75 -7.77 15.97
C GLU A 6 9.53 -8.67 15.75
N GLU A 7 8.60 -8.68 16.68
CA GLU A 7 7.34 -9.40 16.54
C GLU A 7 6.54 -8.93 15.31
N LEU A 8 6.44 -7.61 15.11
CA LEU A 8 5.77 -7.04 13.94
C LEU A 8 6.47 -7.47 12.64
N LYS A 9 7.79 -7.41 12.58
CA LYS A 9 8.57 -7.86 11.43
C LYS A 9 8.38 -9.34 11.14
N ASN A 10 8.26 -10.16 12.17
CA ASN A 10 7.99 -11.59 12.04
C ASN A 10 6.59 -11.85 11.48
N LYS A 11 5.57 -11.14 11.96
CA LYS A 11 4.20 -11.20 11.42
C LYS A 11 4.15 -10.77 9.95
N GLU A 12 4.80 -9.66 9.59
CA GLU A 12 4.91 -9.19 8.20
C GLU A 12 5.62 -10.24 7.32
N THR A 13 6.65 -10.90 7.84
CA THR A 13 7.39 -11.94 7.11
C THR A 13 6.53 -13.17 6.85
N LEU A 14 5.76 -13.61 7.84
CA LEU A 14 4.84 -14.74 7.67
C LEU A 14 3.76 -14.40 6.64
N ARG A 15 3.16 -13.23 6.75
CA ARG A 15 2.14 -12.76 5.80
C ARG A 15 2.69 -12.63 4.37
N LEU A 16 3.92 -12.13 4.21
CA LEU A 16 4.58 -12.09 2.91
C LEU A 16 4.71 -13.49 2.30
N ARG A 17 5.13 -14.49 3.09
CA ARG A 17 5.26 -15.87 2.62
C ARG A 17 3.92 -16.48 2.20
N GLU A 18 2.85 -16.18 2.92
CA GLU A 18 1.49 -16.62 2.56
C GLU A 18 1.09 -16.09 1.17
N ILE A 19 1.21 -14.78 0.95
CA ILE A 19 0.86 -14.16 -0.33
C ILE A 19 1.75 -14.69 -1.46
N GLN A 20 3.04 -14.90 -1.21
CA GLN A 20 3.95 -15.46 -2.23
C GLN A 20 3.55 -16.86 -2.72
N ARG A 21 2.79 -17.63 -1.94
CA ARG A 21 2.27 -18.95 -2.39
C ARG A 21 1.12 -18.83 -3.39
N GLU A 22 0.44 -17.68 -3.41
CA GLU A 22 -0.63 -17.38 -4.35
C GLU A 22 -0.10 -16.81 -5.67
N LEU A 23 1.17 -16.38 -5.69
CA LEU A 23 1.83 -15.74 -6.82
C LEU A 23 2.62 -16.76 -7.67
N PRO A 24 2.92 -16.43 -8.95
CA PRO A 24 3.76 -17.25 -9.80
C PRO A 24 5.10 -17.60 -9.15
N SER A 25 5.61 -18.80 -9.36
CA SER A 25 6.83 -19.31 -8.70
C SER A 25 8.06 -18.44 -8.94
N PHE A 26 8.21 -17.86 -10.14
CA PHE A 26 9.34 -16.97 -10.48
C PHE A 26 9.37 -15.67 -9.66
N VAL A 27 8.23 -15.23 -9.13
CA VAL A 27 8.15 -14.02 -8.28
C VAL A 27 8.88 -14.21 -6.95
N GLN A 28 9.07 -15.46 -6.48
CA GLN A 28 9.88 -15.74 -5.29
C GLN A 28 11.36 -15.35 -5.50
N ALA A 29 11.90 -15.55 -6.70
CA ALA A 29 13.26 -15.13 -7.05
C ALA A 29 13.37 -13.59 -7.04
N PHE A 30 12.35 -12.89 -7.54
CA PHE A 30 12.26 -11.43 -7.46
C PHE A 30 12.31 -10.94 -5.99
N PHE A 31 11.48 -11.48 -5.10
CA PHE A 31 11.47 -11.06 -3.70
C PHE A 31 12.78 -11.35 -2.97
N ARG A 32 13.46 -12.45 -3.30
CA ARG A 32 14.83 -12.70 -2.81
C ARG A 32 15.82 -11.67 -3.35
N GLY A 33 15.71 -11.33 -4.63
CA GLY A 33 16.60 -10.37 -5.28
C GLY A 33 16.54 -8.96 -4.71
N ILE A 34 15.36 -8.52 -4.24
CA ILE A 34 15.18 -7.19 -3.64
C ILE A 34 15.29 -7.18 -2.10
N ALA A 35 15.54 -8.34 -1.48
CA ALA A 35 15.51 -8.47 -0.01
C ALA A 35 16.55 -7.60 0.70
N GLN A 36 17.71 -7.37 0.05
CA GLN A 36 18.80 -6.57 0.62
C GLN A 36 18.59 -5.06 0.50
N THR A 37 17.73 -4.63 -0.42
CA THR A 37 17.51 -3.20 -0.74
C THR A 37 16.17 -2.67 -0.27
N THR A 38 15.29 -3.55 0.24
CA THR A 38 13.93 -3.19 0.64
C THR A 38 13.54 -3.74 1.99
N SER A 39 12.76 -2.98 2.76
CA SER A 39 12.21 -3.46 4.03
C SER A 39 11.19 -4.60 3.82
N THR A 40 10.96 -5.41 4.85
CA THR A 40 9.91 -6.45 4.84
C THR A 40 8.53 -5.84 4.54
N LYS A 41 8.23 -4.69 5.15
CA LYS A 41 6.98 -3.94 4.93
C LYS A 41 6.82 -3.51 3.46
N THR A 42 7.88 -3.02 2.82
CA THR A 42 7.86 -2.67 1.39
C THR A 42 7.61 -3.89 0.51
N ARG A 43 8.29 -5.01 0.80
CA ARG A 43 8.08 -6.26 0.06
C ARG A 43 6.67 -6.82 0.24
N LEU A 44 6.10 -6.70 1.42
CA LEU A 44 4.72 -7.10 1.69
C LEU A 44 3.74 -6.22 0.89
N ALA A 45 3.98 -4.90 0.83
CA ALA A 45 3.18 -4.00 0.00
C ALA A 45 3.26 -4.38 -1.50
N TYR A 46 4.46 -4.66 -2.00
CA TYR A 46 4.64 -5.14 -3.38
C TYR A 46 3.94 -6.48 -3.64
N ALA A 47 3.95 -7.39 -2.68
CA ALA A 47 3.25 -8.67 -2.82
C ALA A 47 1.73 -8.47 -2.98
N TYR A 48 1.14 -7.58 -2.20
CA TYR A 48 -0.27 -7.21 -2.35
C TYR A 48 -0.56 -6.55 -3.71
N ASP A 49 0.31 -5.65 -4.17
CA ASP A 49 0.12 -4.96 -5.44
C ASP A 49 0.29 -5.91 -6.63
N LEU A 50 1.29 -6.78 -6.60
CA LEU A 50 1.50 -7.80 -7.63
C LEU A 50 0.37 -8.84 -7.66
N ARG A 51 -0.24 -9.17 -6.51
CA ARG A 51 -1.42 -10.03 -6.48
C ARG A 51 -2.59 -9.44 -7.26
N ILE A 52 -2.78 -8.12 -7.17
CA ILE A 52 -3.80 -7.41 -7.96
C ILE A 52 -3.44 -7.44 -9.44
N PHE A 53 -2.17 -7.22 -9.80
CA PHE A 53 -1.71 -7.26 -11.18
C PHE A 53 -1.90 -8.65 -11.82
N PHE A 54 -1.51 -9.72 -11.14
CA PHE A 54 -1.72 -11.08 -11.65
C PHE A 54 -3.20 -11.47 -11.72
N ARG A 55 -4.01 -10.92 -10.82
CA ARG A 55 -5.47 -11.08 -10.89
C ARG A 55 -6.05 -10.39 -12.12
N TYR A 56 -5.62 -9.17 -12.40
CA TYR A 56 -5.97 -8.47 -13.63
C TYR A 56 -5.60 -9.29 -14.87
N LEU A 57 -4.39 -9.85 -14.93
CA LEU A 57 -4.00 -10.70 -16.07
C LEU A 57 -4.92 -11.92 -16.22
N TYR A 58 -5.35 -12.50 -15.13
CA TYR A 58 -6.30 -13.62 -15.12
C TYR A 58 -7.69 -13.21 -15.63
N GLU A 59 -8.18 -12.06 -15.22
CA GLU A 59 -9.55 -11.60 -15.51
C GLU A 59 -9.68 -10.97 -16.90
N GLU A 60 -8.72 -10.14 -17.30
CA GLU A 60 -8.89 -9.19 -18.39
C GLU A 60 -7.87 -9.35 -19.53
N HIS A 61 -6.73 -10.01 -19.31
CA HIS A 61 -5.68 -10.06 -20.32
C HIS A 61 -6.09 -10.97 -21.50
N ARG A 62 -5.88 -10.49 -22.72
CA ARG A 62 -6.37 -11.14 -23.96
C ARG A 62 -5.86 -12.56 -24.17
N THR A 63 -4.58 -12.82 -23.91
CA THR A 63 -3.93 -14.12 -24.13
C THR A 63 -3.67 -14.89 -22.85
N LEU A 64 -3.52 -14.22 -21.72
CA LEU A 64 -3.23 -14.83 -20.41
C LEU A 64 -4.49 -15.02 -19.56
N GLY A 65 -5.63 -14.50 -20.02
CA GLY A 65 -6.91 -14.64 -19.32
C GLY A 65 -7.27 -16.10 -19.06
N GLY A 66 -7.73 -16.38 -17.83
CA GLY A 66 -8.08 -17.73 -17.37
C GLY A 66 -6.89 -18.59 -16.93
N ILE A 67 -5.63 -18.15 -17.09
CA ILE A 67 -4.47 -18.84 -16.53
C ILE A 67 -4.32 -18.44 -15.07
N GLU A 68 -4.45 -19.40 -14.16
CA GLU A 68 -4.29 -19.14 -12.73
C GLU A 68 -2.93 -18.47 -12.43
N PRO A 69 -2.87 -17.44 -11.55
CA PRO A 69 -1.64 -16.73 -11.25
C PRO A 69 -0.45 -17.62 -10.90
N LYS A 70 -0.69 -18.71 -10.15
CA LYS A 70 0.34 -19.68 -9.75
C LYS A 70 0.93 -20.47 -10.93
N ASP A 71 0.18 -20.60 -12.02
CA ASP A 71 0.55 -21.39 -13.21
C ASP A 71 1.23 -20.50 -14.28
N LEU A 72 1.23 -19.17 -14.10
CA LEU A 72 1.96 -18.27 -14.95
C LEU A 72 3.48 -18.49 -14.84
N THR A 73 4.13 -18.47 -15.99
CA THR A 73 5.59 -18.55 -16.12
C THR A 73 6.19 -17.20 -16.47
N ALA A 74 7.51 -17.06 -16.30
CA ALA A 74 8.19 -15.84 -16.73
C ALA A 74 8.11 -15.62 -18.27
N ALA A 75 7.98 -16.69 -19.06
CA ALA A 75 7.77 -16.59 -20.50
C ALA A 75 6.43 -15.91 -20.83
N HIS A 76 5.36 -16.21 -20.08
CA HIS A 76 4.06 -15.54 -20.27
C HIS A 76 4.18 -14.01 -20.05
N LEU A 77 5.03 -13.54 -19.13
CA LEU A 77 5.24 -12.10 -18.96
C LEU A 77 5.96 -11.42 -20.13
N SER A 78 6.60 -12.18 -21.02
CA SER A 78 7.15 -11.62 -22.27
C SER A 78 6.07 -11.23 -23.27
N GLU A 79 4.84 -11.70 -23.10
CA GLU A 79 3.67 -11.35 -23.91
C GLU A 79 2.99 -10.06 -23.45
N VAL A 80 3.27 -9.61 -22.23
CA VAL A 80 2.68 -8.40 -21.67
C VAL A 80 3.34 -7.18 -22.33
N THR A 81 2.51 -6.31 -22.87
CA THR A 81 2.91 -5.07 -23.54
C THR A 81 2.75 -3.85 -22.64
N SER A 82 3.21 -2.68 -23.07
CA SER A 82 2.93 -1.42 -22.38
C SER A 82 1.42 -1.09 -22.38
N GLU A 83 0.73 -1.41 -23.47
CA GLU A 83 -0.72 -1.23 -23.59
C GLU A 83 -1.49 -2.07 -22.54
N ASP A 84 -1.08 -3.31 -22.30
CA ASP A 84 -1.69 -4.14 -21.24
C ASP A 84 -1.49 -3.52 -19.85
N ILE A 85 -0.37 -2.83 -19.63
CA ILE A 85 -0.13 -2.14 -18.36
C ILE A 85 -0.95 -0.84 -18.29
N ASP A 86 -1.17 -0.14 -19.40
CA ASP A 86 -2.09 1.00 -19.44
C ASP A 86 -3.53 0.55 -19.17
N CYS A 87 -3.97 -0.57 -19.75
CA CYS A 87 -5.27 -1.19 -19.40
C CYS A 87 -5.34 -1.59 -17.91
N PHE A 88 -4.24 -2.11 -17.34
CA PHE A 88 -4.18 -2.34 -15.90
C PHE A 88 -4.36 -1.05 -15.10
N MET A 89 -3.78 0.07 -15.54
CA MET A 89 -3.96 1.36 -14.85
C MET A 89 -5.40 1.86 -14.94
N GLU A 90 -6.12 1.56 -16.02
CA GLU A 90 -7.55 1.83 -16.15
C GLU A 90 -8.37 0.91 -15.23
N TYR A 91 -8.11 -0.41 -15.26
CA TYR A 91 -8.73 -1.40 -14.36
C TYR A 91 -8.63 -0.98 -12.89
N LEU A 92 -7.51 -0.41 -12.46
CA LEU A 92 -7.32 0.08 -11.10
C LEU A 92 -8.27 1.22 -10.71
N SER A 93 -8.91 1.92 -11.66
CA SER A 93 -9.89 2.95 -11.35
C SER A 93 -11.09 2.40 -10.61
N TYR A 94 -11.52 1.20 -11.01
CA TYR A 94 -12.59 0.43 -10.37
C TYR A 94 -12.39 -1.06 -10.61
N TYR A 95 -12.34 -1.84 -9.57
CA TYR A 95 -12.33 -3.31 -9.65
C TYR A 95 -12.92 -3.93 -8.40
N ILE A 96 -13.35 -5.18 -8.49
CA ILE A 96 -13.81 -5.96 -7.35
C ILE A 96 -12.66 -6.80 -6.83
N ARG A 97 -12.20 -6.48 -5.61
CA ARG A 97 -11.22 -7.30 -4.92
C ARG A 97 -11.93 -8.50 -4.30
N PRO A 98 -11.60 -9.75 -4.67
CA PRO A 98 -12.20 -10.91 -4.03
C PRO A 98 -11.88 -10.92 -2.54
N ASP A 99 -12.85 -11.35 -1.75
CA ASP A 99 -12.60 -11.72 -0.37
C ASP A 99 -11.93 -13.10 -0.37
N TYR A 100 -10.69 -13.18 0.09
CA TYR A 100 -9.92 -14.42 0.09
C TYR A 100 -10.36 -15.41 1.17
N GLU A 101 -11.12 -14.94 2.17
CA GLU A 101 -11.71 -15.78 3.22
C GLU A 101 -13.11 -16.25 2.82
N ASN A 102 -13.84 -15.44 2.07
CA ASN A 102 -15.17 -15.75 1.56
C ASN A 102 -15.33 -15.30 0.09
N PRO A 103 -15.01 -16.17 -0.89
CA PRO A 103 -15.03 -15.84 -2.32
C PRO A 103 -16.38 -15.36 -2.88
N ALA A 104 -17.49 -15.62 -2.16
CA ALA A 104 -18.81 -15.12 -2.55
C ALA A 104 -18.98 -13.60 -2.33
N TYR A 105 -18.06 -12.97 -1.58
CA TYR A 105 -18.10 -11.55 -1.29
C TYR A 105 -16.85 -10.86 -1.84
N GLY A 106 -17.07 -9.91 -2.73
CA GLY A 106 -16.04 -9.03 -3.25
C GLY A 106 -16.18 -7.63 -2.65
N LYS A 107 -15.06 -6.94 -2.48
CA LYS A 107 -15.04 -5.54 -2.06
C LYS A 107 -14.74 -4.65 -3.24
N GLU A 108 -15.62 -3.69 -3.51
CA GLU A 108 -15.37 -2.64 -4.50
C GLU A 108 -14.16 -1.79 -4.09
N MET A 109 -13.27 -1.59 -5.04
CA MET A 109 -12.03 -0.84 -4.86
C MET A 109 -11.92 0.25 -5.89
N HIS A 110 -11.66 1.46 -5.42
CA HIS A 110 -11.35 2.62 -6.24
C HIS A 110 -9.95 3.10 -5.89
N ASN A 111 -9.10 3.33 -6.89
CA ASN A 111 -7.78 3.90 -6.64
C ASN A 111 -7.67 5.28 -7.28
N GLU A 112 -7.33 6.27 -6.45
CA GLU A 112 -6.84 7.58 -6.91
C GLU A 112 -5.40 7.45 -7.43
N GLU A 113 -4.86 8.54 -8.01
CA GLU A 113 -3.55 8.59 -8.66
C GLU A 113 -2.40 8.07 -7.79
N LYS A 114 -2.40 8.39 -6.47
CA LYS A 114 -1.40 7.88 -5.52
C LYS A 114 -1.45 6.35 -5.39
N GLY A 115 -2.66 5.79 -5.34
CA GLY A 115 -2.87 4.36 -5.26
C GLY A 115 -2.42 3.63 -6.53
N LYS A 116 -2.74 4.18 -7.70
CA LYS A 116 -2.31 3.69 -9.01
C LYS A 116 -0.79 3.76 -9.16
N SER A 117 -0.18 4.92 -8.86
CA SER A 117 1.26 5.13 -8.93
C SER A 117 2.04 4.12 -8.07
N ARG A 118 1.56 3.82 -6.85
CA ARG A 118 2.18 2.83 -5.98
C ARG A 118 2.14 1.42 -6.58
N LYS A 119 1.00 1.02 -7.17
CA LYS A 119 0.85 -0.29 -7.80
C LYS A 119 1.70 -0.41 -9.07
N LEU A 120 1.74 0.63 -9.88
CA LEU A 120 2.63 0.70 -11.03
C LEU A 120 4.11 0.56 -10.62
N ALA A 121 4.52 1.16 -9.49
CA ALA A 121 5.89 1.01 -8.98
C ALA A 121 6.24 -0.45 -8.65
N ALA A 122 5.31 -1.24 -8.11
CA ALA A 122 5.52 -2.66 -7.85
C ALA A 122 5.68 -3.46 -9.17
N VAL A 123 4.84 -3.19 -10.17
CA VAL A 123 4.90 -3.82 -11.50
C VAL A 123 6.22 -3.45 -12.18
N ARG A 124 6.60 -2.17 -12.20
CA ARG A 124 7.89 -1.71 -12.76
C ARG A 124 9.08 -2.38 -12.09
N MET A 125 9.05 -2.54 -10.78
CA MET A 125 10.15 -3.20 -10.06
C MET A 125 10.27 -4.67 -10.47
N LEU A 126 9.16 -5.39 -10.68
CA LEU A 126 9.15 -6.76 -11.15
C LEU A 126 9.72 -6.86 -12.58
N PHE A 127 9.18 -6.09 -13.55
CA PHE A 127 9.64 -6.12 -14.93
C PHE A 127 11.11 -5.71 -15.06
N LYS A 128 11.53 -4.66 -14.38
CA LYS A 128 12.93 -4.25 -14.29
C LYS A 128 13.85 -5.35 -13.75
N TYR A 129 13.41 -6.10 -12.73
CA TYR A 129 14.17 -7.23 -12.20
C TYR A 129 14.30 -8.35 -13.24
N LEU A 130 13.20 -8.74 -13.88
CA LEU A 130 13.18 -9.80 -14.88
C LEU A 130 14.04 -9.42 -16.10
N TYR A 131 13.94 -8.19 -16.58
CA TYR A 131 14.76 -7.66 -17.67
C TYR A 131 16.25 -7.64 -17.31
N LYS A 132 16.60 -7.12 -16.13
CA LYS A 132 17.99 -7.11 -15.62
C LYS A 132 18.58 -8.52 -15.50
N LYS A 133 17.77 -9.51 -15.18
CA LYS A 133 18.16 -10.92 -15.10
C LYS A 133 18.14 -11.63 -16.45
N LYS A 134 17.81 -10.92 -17.55
CA LYS A 134 17.67 -11.47 -18.89
C LYS A 134 16.66 -12.60 -18.99
N ILE A 135 15.64 -12.59 -18.14
CA ILE A 135 14.52 -13.55 -18.15
C ILE A 135 13.51 -13.16 -19.21
N ILE A 136 13.31 -11.86 -19.39
CA ILE A 136 12.51 -11.25 -20.48
C ILE A 136 13.40 -10.35 -21.33
N SER A 137 13.02 -10.14 -22.59
CA SER A 137 13.78 -9.37 -23.58
C SER A 137 13.50 -7.86 -23.54
N ALA A 138 12.36 -7.43 -22.96
CA ALA A 138 11.93 -6.03 -22.90
C ALA A 138 11.37 -5.71 -21.52
N ASP A 139 11.34 -4.42 -21.16
CA ASP A 139 10.68 -3.90 -19.95
C ASP A 139 9.52 -2.97 -20.37
N PRO A 140 8.33 -3.52 -20.65
CA PRO A 140 7.19 -2.73 -21.08
C PRO A 140 6.71 -1.76 -19.99
N ALA A 141 6.89 -2.08 -18.70
CA ALA A 141 6.47 -1.23 -17.60
C ALA A 141 7.28 0.08 -17.50
N SER A 142 8.46 0.14 -18.07
CA SER A 142 9.26 1.36 -18.15
C SER A 142 8.69 2.41 -19.10
N LEU A 143 7.87 1.99 -20.07
CA LEU A 143 7.28 2.84 -21.12
C LEU A 143 5.97 3.52 -20.67
N VAL A 144 5.31 3.01 -19.63
CA VAL A 144 4.04 3.53 -19.12
C VAL A 144 4.29 4.75 -18.25
N ASP A 145 3.54 5.82 -18.44
CA ASP A 145 3.67 7.03 -17.64
C ASP A 145 3.13 6.89 -16.21
N THR A 146 3.75 7.59 -15.28
CA THR A 146 3.26 7.67 -13.91
C THR A 146 2.10 8.67 -13.84
N PRO A 147 0.94 8.32 -13.25
CA PRO A 147 -0.15 9.27 -13.06
C PRO A 147 0.31 10.56 -12.38
N LYS A 148 -0.14 11.71 -12.89
CA LYS A 148 0.12 12.99 -12.25
C LYS A 148 -0.61 13.04 -10.90
N ILE A 149 0.17 13.17 -9.84
CA ILE A 149 -0.37 13.31 -8.50
C ILE A 149 -0.71 14.77 -8.26
N HIS A 150 -1.99 15.08 -8.13
CA HIS A 150 -2.44 16.40 -7.69
C HIS A 150 -2.19 16.52 -6.19
N GLU A 151 -1.28 17.42 -5.81
CA GLU A 151 -1.04 17.70 -4.39
C GLU A 151 -2.24 18.48 -3.84
N LYS A 152 -2.90 17.88 -2.85
CA LYS A 152 -3.88 18.62 -2.04
C LYS A 152 -3.13 19.63 -1.19
N ALA A 153 -3.62 20.87 -1.14
CA ALA A 153 -3.07 21.88 -0.24
C ALA A 153 -3.00 21.32 1.20
N ILE A 154 -1.84 21.43 1.80
CA ILE A 154 -1.68 21.00 3.19
C ILE A 154 -2.43 22.03 4.05
N VAL A 155 -3.53 21.58 4.66
CA VAL A 155 -4.24 22.37 5.67
C VAL A 155 -3.35 22.43 6.90
N ARG A 156 -2.93 23.64 7.26
CA ARG A 156 -2.14 23.91 8.46
C ARG A 156 -2.99 24.73 9.40
N LEU A 157 -2.92 24.42 10.68
CA LEU A 157 -3.49 25.28 11.71
C LEU A 157 -2.66 26.56 11.80
N ASP A 158 -3.32 27.71 11.81
CA ASP A 158 -2.67 28.97 12.17
C ASP A 158 -2.47 29.08 13.69
N VAL A 159 -1.82 30.15 14.15
CA VAL A 159 -1.50 30.34 15.58
C VAL A 159 -2.78 30.43 16.42
N ASN A 160 -3.81 31.09 15.91
CA ASN A 160 -5.06 31.27 16.63
C ASN A 160 -5.86 29.96 16.66
N GLU A 161 -5.87 29.21 15.55
CA GLU A 161 -6.49 27.88 15.48
C GLU A 161 -5.78 26.90 16.43
N MET A 162 -4.44 26.95 16.54
CA MET A 162 -3.69 26.16 17.51
C MET A 162 -4.05 26.51 18.95
N ALA A 163 -4.15 27.80 19.27
CA ALA A 163 -4.54 28.26 20.59
C ALA A 163 -5.96 27.78 20.94
N ASN A 164 -6.92 28.01 20.06
CA ASN A 164 -8.30 27.55 20.22
C ASN A 164 -8.40 26.00 20.38
N PHE A 165 -7.57 25.27 19.63
CA PHE A 165 -7.51 23.82 19.76
C PHE A 165 -7.01 23.39 21.15
N LEU A 166 -5.94 24.00 21.66
CA LEU A 166 -5.41 23.70 22.99
C LEU A 166 -6.40 24.10 24.09
N ASP A 167 -7.06 25.24 23.96
CA ASP A 167 -8.12 25.70 24.88
C ASP A 167 -9.30 24.69 24.89
N ALA A 168 -9.70 24.17 23.73
CA ALA A 168 -10.74 23.15 23.63
C ALA A 168 -10.33 21.82 24.28
N VAL A 169 -9.06 21.44 24.16
CA VAL A 169 -8.51 20.26 24.83
C VAL A 169 -8.48 20.44 26.36
N GLU A 170 -8.19 21.64 26.85
CA GLU A 170 -8.16 21.95 28.28
C GLU A 170 -9.56 22.08 28.88
N SER A 171 -10.45 22.81 28.22
CA SER A 171 -11.81 23.12 28.71
C SER A 171 -12.79 21.96 28.53
N GLY A 172 -12.62 21.15 27.50
CA GLY A 172 -13.61 20.12 27.11
C GLY A 172 -14.93 20.70 26.62
N GLU A 173 -14.92 21.89 26.03
CA GLU A 173 -16.12 22.71 25.69
C GLU A 173 -17.15 21.94 24.83
N LYS A 174 -16.70 21.13 23.86
CA LYS A 174 -17.60 20.41 22.93
C LYS A 174 -17.90 18.98 23.35
N LEU A 175 -17.55 18.59 24.56
CA LEU A 175 -17.75 17.23 25.05
C LEU A 175 -19.15 17.04 25.62
N THR A 176 -19.71 15.85 25.42
CA THR A 176 -20.94 15.42 26.12
C THR A 176 -20.68 15.20 27.62
N ASP A 177 -21.71 15.26 28.46
CA ASP A 177 -21.55 15.09 29.90
C ASP A 177 -20.86 13.77 30.29
N ARG A 178 -21.13 12.70 29.57
CA ARG A 178 -20.45 11.42 29.76
C ARG A 178 -18.96 11.51 29.43
N GLN A 179 -18.59 12.23 28.37
CA GLN A 179 -17.18 12.43 27.98
C GLN A 179 -16.45 13.36 28.96
N LYS A 180 -17.11 14.35 29.53
CA LYS A 180 -16.53 15.26 30.53
C LYS A 180 -16.04 14.52 31.77
N VAL A 181 -16.72 13.47 32.21
CA VAL A 181 -16.28 12.64 33.36
C VAL A 181 -14.92 12.00 33.10
N PHE A 182 -14.66 11.54 31.88
CA PHE A 182 -13.35 11.00 31.50
C PHE A 182 -12.33 12.09 31.25
N HIS A 183 -12.74 13.18 30.61
CA HIS A 183 -11.91 14.35 30.35
C HIS A 183 -11.29 14.90 31.61
N GLU A 184 -12.05 15.09 32.68
CA GLU A 184 -11.53 15.58 33.97
C GLU A 184 -10.36 14.75 34.52
N LYS A 185 -10.33 13.44 34.22
CA LYS A 185 -9.25 12.55 34.63
C LYS A 185 -8.02 12.61 33.72
N THR A 186 -8.21 12.95 32.46
CA THR A 186 -7.16 12.84 31.44
C THR A 186 -6.68 14.18 30.87
N LYS A 187 -7.41 15.29 31.09
CA LYS A 187 -7.17 16.60 30.48
C LYS A 187 -5.71 17.09 30.58
N LYS A 188 -5.07 16.93 31.72
CA LYS A 188 -3.67 17.36 31.90
C LYS A 188 -2.70 16.55 31.04
N ARG A 189 -2.92 15.22 30.95
CA ARG A 189 -2.13 14.33 30.11
C ARG A 189 -2.36 14.66 28.64
N ASP A 190 -3.60 14.84 28.24
CA ASP A 190 -4.01 15.05 26.85
C ASP A 190 -3.51 16.42 26.38
N LEU A 191 -3.61 17.46 27.22
CA LEU A 191 -3.03 18.77 26.95
C LEU A 191 -1.51 18.69 26.79
N ALA A 192 -0.81 18.01 27.69
CA ALA A 192 0.65 17.87 27.63
C ALA A 192 1.08 17.14 26.34
N MET A 193 0.38 16.07 25.96
CA MET A 193 0.65 15.35 24.70
C MET A 193 0.43 16.24 23.47
N MET A 194 -0.70 16.95 23.41
CA MET A 194 -0.99 17.83 22.27
C MET A 194 -0.02 18.99 22.16
N THR A 195 0.34 19.62 23.29
CA THR A 195 1.35 20.67 23.32
C THR A 195 2.72 20.18 22.86
N LEU A 196 3.11 18.96 23.28
CA LEU A 196 4.37 18.36 22.85
C LEU A 196 4.36 18.09 21.33
N LEU A 197 3.30 17.46 20.81
CA LEU A 197 3.19 17.14 19.39
C LEU A 197 3.17 18.40 18.51
N LEU A 198 2.41 19.42 18.90
CA LEU A 198 2.34 20.69 18.17
C LEU A 198 3.66 21.48 18.24
N GLY A 199 4.29 21.52 19.42
CA GLY A 199 5.53 22.28 19.62
C GLY A 199 6.76 21.64 18.98
N THR A 200 6.80 20.32 18.84
CA THR A 200 7.96 19.60 18.30
C THR A 200 7.78 19.13 16.87
N GLY A 201 6.53 19.03 16.37
CA GLY A 201 6.24 18.45 15.06
C GLY A 201 6.54 16.96 14.96
N MET A 202 6.72 16.26 16.09
CA MET A 202 6.93 14.80 16.11
C MET A 202 5.70 14.07 15.58
N ARG A 203 5.93 12.95 14.91
CA ARG A 203 4.83 12.05 14.55
C ARG A 203 4.40 11.23 15.77
N VAL A 204 3.11 10.87 15.85
CA VAL A 204 2.57 10.05 16.94
C VAL A 204 3.33 8.73 17.15
N SER A 205 4.01 8.24 16.09
CA SER A 205 4.81 7.00 16.14
C SER A 205 6.25 7.19 16.61
N GLU A 206 6.70 8.41 16.79
CA GLU A 206 8.04 8.79 17.28
C GLU A 206 8.04 9.00 18.77
#